data_6147dca7d4ab010e63d25e2c3f49c630
#
_entry.id   6147dca7d4ab010e63d25e2c3f49c630
#
_cell.length_a   1.000
_cell.length_b   1.000
_cell.length_c   1.000
_cell.angle_alpha   90.00
_cell.angle_beta   90.00
_cell.angle_gamma   90.00
#
_symmetry.space_group_name_H-M   'P 1'
#
loop_
_entity.id
_entity.type
_entity.pdbx_description
1 polymer ?
#
loop_
_entity_poly.entity_id
_entity_poly.type
_entity_poly.pdbx_seq_one_letter_code
_entity_poly.pdbx_strand_id
1 'polypeptide(L)'
;MIQFSRLILAAALGAALAGCAALLGPRRLEVSQAQLQQLIERQFPIERRVVELFDVSVATPLLELRPESNRIATEFEVRVTDRLFRVAHRGRIALNAGLRYEASDRSLRLTQVRVDRLDVDGAPALLRQQLDRVALQLAEQALNERPLYTLRPKDIEAVEGRGYRPSEIRVVPGGLFVTLMPEPAR
;
A
#
# COMPACT_ATOMS: atom_id res chain seq x y z
N MET A 1 19.59 54.23 26.94
CA MET A 1 18.24 53.71 26.98
C MET A 1 17.69 53.23 25.63
N ILE A 2 18.14 53.78 24.52
CA ILE A 2 17.61 53.46 23.16
C ILE A 2 18.11 52.08 22.64
N GLN A 3 19.26 51.59 23.04
CA GLN A 3 19.80 50.30 22.58
C GLN A 3 19.12 49.08 23.22
N PHE A 4 18.66 49.16 24.45
CA PHE A 4 17.93 48.10 25.13
C PHE A 4 16.57 47.84 24.52
N SER A 5 15.88 48.91 24.09
CA SER A 5 14.57 48.80 23.43
C SER A 5 14.64 48.10 22.07
N ARG A 6 15.74 48.29 21.30
CA ARG A 6 15.93 47.61 20.00
C ARG A 6 16.26 46.13 20.15
N LEU A 7 16.94 45.72 21.20
CA LEU A 7 17.25 44.30 21.48
C LEU A 7 15.99 43.54 21.90
N ILE A 8 15.13 44.15 22.70
CA ILE A 8 13.85 43.55 23.13
C ILE A 8 12.88 43.42 21.93
N LEU A 9 12.87 44.40 21.02
CA LEU A 9 12.01 44.36 19.82
C LEU A 9 12.49 43.29 18.84
N ALA A 10 13.80 43.08 18.66
CA ALA A 10 14.37 42.05 17.83
C ALA A 10 14.13 40.64 18.40
N ALA A 11 14.21 40.47 19.72
CA ALA A 11 13.92 39.21 20.40
C ALA A 11 12.40 38.83 20.31
N ALA A 12 11.52 39.82 20.44
CA ALA A 12 10.08 39.63 20.30
C ALA A 12 9.67 39.28 18.86
N LEU A 13 10.32 39.89 17.84
CA LEU A 13 10.06 39.58 16.43
C LEU A 13 10.58 38.18 16.05
N GLY A 14 11.72 37.75 16.61
CA GLY A 14 12.26 36.39 16.45
C GLY A 14 11.37 35.30 17.06
N ALA A 15 10.79 35.58 18.21
CA ALA A 15 9.85 34.65 18.88
C ALA A 15 8.52 34.53 18.12
N ALA A 16 8.05 35.59 17.48
CA ALA A 16 6.82 35.57 16.66
C ALA A 16 6.97 34.75 15.36
N LEU A 17 8.17 34.73 14.77
CA LEU A 17 8.47 33.95 13.55
C LEU A 17 8.63 32.44 13.87
N ALA A 18 9.10 32.07 15.04
CA ALA A 18 9.19 30.67 15.49
C ALA A 18 7.80 30.06 15.82
N GLY A 19 6.82 30.89 16.16
CA GLY A 19 5.47 30.43 16.52
C GLY A 19 4.61 29.94 15.37
N CYS A 20 4.86 30.38 14.13
CA CYS A 20 4.04 30.01 12.97
C CYS A 20 4.30 28.57 12.49
N ALA A 21 5.47 28.01 12.70
CA ALA A 21 5.77 26.62 12.34
C ALA A 21 5.12 25.60 13.30
N ALA A 22 4.83 25.99 14.54
CA ALA A 22 4.22 25.15 15.56
C ALA A 22 2.70 24.97 15.37
N LEU A 23 2.04 25.76 14.53
CA LEU A 23 0.60 25.67 14.25
C LEU A 23 0.23 24.61 13.23
N LEU A 24 1.19 24.04 12.49
CA LEU A 24 1.00 22.96 11.55
C LEU A 24 1.21 21.61 12.26
N GLY A 25 0.19 21.17 13.02
CA GLY A 25 0.20 19.84 13.63
C GLY A 25 0.00 18.71 12.61
N PRO A 26 0.26 17.44 13.00
CA PRO A 26 -0.05 16.29 12.17
C PRO A 26 -1.52 16.28 11.77
N ARG A 27 -1.80 15.96 10.51
CA ARG A 27 -3.16 15.78 10.00
C ARG A 27 -3.40 14.31 9.68
N ARG A 28 -4.66 13.92 9.67
CA ARG A 28 -5.08 12.58 9.26
C ARG A 28 -5.93 12.69 8.01
N LEU A 29 -5.60 11.86 7.03
CA LEU A 29 -6.42 11.61 5.85
C LEU A 29 -7.05 10.25 6.03
N GLU A 30 -8.36 10.19 5.88
CA GLU A 30 -9.11 8.94 5.90
C GLU A 30 -9.38 8.47 4.48
N VAL A 31 -9.11 7.19 4.22
CA VAL A 31 -9.42 6.51 2.96
C VAL A 31 -10.33 5.35 3.27
N SER A 32 -11.57 5.39 2.80
CA SER A 32 -12.56 4.35 3.09
C SER A 32 -12.24 3.02 2.40
N GLN A 33 -12.71 1.92 2.97
CA GLN A 33 -12.59 0.59 2.35
C GLN A 33 -13.18 0.55 0.94
N ALA A 34 -14.29 1.23 0.71
CA ALA A 34 -14.92 1.33 -0.60
C ALA A 34 -14.01 2.02 -1.63
N GLN A 35 -13.32 3.10 -1.24
CA GLN A 35 -12.35 3.78 -2.10
C GLN A 35 -11.15 2.88 -2.42
N LEU A 36 -10.66 2.12 -1.43
CA LEU A 36 -9.57 1.16 -1.64
C LEU A 36 -9.99 0.04 -2.58
N GLN A 37 -11.19 -0.51 -2.39
CA GLN A 37 -11.76 -1.53 -3.27
C GLN A 37 -11.89 -1.03 -4.70
N GLN A 38 -12.38 0.20 -4.92
CA GLN A 38 -12.44 0.82 -6.24
C GLN A 38 -11.06 1.01 -6.90
N LEU A 39 -10.02 1.30 -6.12
CA LEU A 39 -8.64 1.39 -6.64
C LEU A 39 -8.14 0.03 -7.12
N ILE A 40 -8.45 -1.03 -6.37
CA ILE A 40 -8.13 -2.41 -6.76
C ILE A 40 -8.90 -2.79 -8.04
N GLU A 41 -10.19 -2.56 -8.09
CA GLU A 41 -11.04 -2.89 -9.25
C GLU A 41 -10.56 -2.27 -10.57
N ARG A 42 -9.92 -1.11 -10.51
CA ARG A 42 -9.34 -0.46 -11.71
C ARG A 42 -8.11 -1.17 -12.27
N GLN A 43 -7.46 -2.02 -11.47
CA GLN A 43 -6.25 -2.76 -11.87
C GLN A 43 -6.56 -4.21 -12.23
N PHE A 44 -7.78 -4.68 -11.99
CA PHE A 44 -8.24 -6.04 -12.25
C PHE A 44 -9.46 -6.05 -13.18
N PRO A 45 -9.74 -7.16 -13.85
CA PRO A 45 -8.96 -8.41 -13.87
C PRO A 45 -7.62 -8.22 -14.58
N ILE A 46 -6.63 -9.02 -14.18
CA ILE A 46 -5.35 -9.08 -14.85
C ILE A 46 -5.33 -10.30 -15.77
N GLU A 47 -5.05 -10.08 -17.04
CA GLU A 47 -4.84 -11.14 -18.01
C GLU A 47 -3.43 -11.01 -18.57
N ARG A 48 -2.65 -12.06 -18.45
CA ARG A 48 -1.28 -12.08 -18.95
C ARG A 48 -0.94 -13.41 -19.61
N ARG A 49 -0.18 -13.32 -20.68
CA ARG A 49 0.45 -14.47 -21.30
C ARG A 49 1.83 -14.68 -20.67
N VAL A 50 2.06 -15.90 -20.19
CA VAL A 50 3.33 -16.29 -19.58
C VAL A 50 4.00 -17.35 -20.45
N VAL A 51 5.25 -17.10 -20.85
CA VAL A 51 6.07 -18.02 -21.65
C VAL A 51 5.37 -18.50 -22.93
N GLU A 52 4.47 -17.68 -23.50
CA GLU A 52 3.66 -17.97 -24.70
C GLU A 52 2.78 -19.24 -24.65
N LEU A 53 2.95 -20.05 -23.62
CA LEU A 53 2.26 -21.34 -23.42
C LEU A 53 1.08 -21.25 -22.45
N PHE A 54 1.09 -20.26 -21.54
CA PHE A 54 0.08 -20.17 -20.51
C PHE A 54 -0.64 -18.82 -20.56
N ASP A 55 -1.95 -18.85 -20.61
CA ASP A 55 -2.77 -17.68 -20.35
C ASP A 55 -3.16 -17.67 -18.87
N VAL A 56 -2.73 -16.62 -18.15
CA VAL A 56 -3.01 -16.43 -16.72
C VAL A 56 -4.01 -15.31 -16.56
N SER A 57 -5.10 -15.60 -15.89
CA SER A 57 -6.15 -14.64 -15.52
C SER A 57 -6.28 -14.60 -14.01
N VAL A 58 -6.28 -13.37 -13.45
CA VAL A 58 -6.49 -13.12 -12.02
C VAL A 58 -7.74 -12.28 -11.88
N ALA A 59 -8.74 -12.80 -11.18
CA ALA A 59 -9.98 -12.08 -10.93
C ALA A 59 -9.78 -10.93 -9.94
N THR A 60 -10.73 -10.00 -9.92
CA THR A 60 -10.73 -8.89 -8.96
C THR A 60 -10.87 -9.42 -7.54
N PRO A 61 -9.90 -9.16 -6.65
CA PRO A 61 -9.97 -9.63 -5.27
C PRO A 61 -10.88 -8.75 -4.42
N LEU A 62 -11.39 -9.33 -3.33
CA LEU A 62 -12.05 -8.59 -2.28
C LEU A 62 -11.04 -8.20 -1.20
N LEU A 63 -11.09 -6.94 -0.78
CA LEU A 63 -10.24 -6.40 0.27
C LEU A 63 -10.89 -6.61 1.64
N GLU A 64 -10.16 -7.24 2.54
CA GLU A 64 -10.48 -7.33 3.96
C GLU A 64 -9.49 -6.48 4.77
N LEU A 65 -9.99 -5.71 5.71
CA LEU A 65 -9.18 -4.92 6.64
C LEU A 65 -9.04 -5.66 7.96
N ARG A 66 -7.81 -5.74 8.48
CA ARG A 66 -7.47 -6.36 9.77
C ARG A 66 -6.83 -5.31 10.70
N PRO A 67 -7.65 -4.47 11.35
CA PRO A 67 -7.16 -3.36 12.19
C PRO A 67 -6.30 -3.84 13.36
N GLU A 68 -6.65 -4.98 13.96
CA GLU A 68 -5.98 -5.57 15.11
C GLU A 68 -4.50 -5.91 14.85
N SER A 69 -4.17 -6.22 13.61
CA SER A 69 -2.81 -6.53 13.17
C SER A 69 -2.18 -5.46 12.28
N ASN A 70 -2.91 -4.37 12.02
CA ASN A 70 -2.53 -3.30 11.08
C ASN A 70 -2.22 -3.84 9.67
N ARG A 71 -3.04 -4.77 9.18
CA ARG A 71 -2.83 -5.46 7.90
C ARG A 71 -4.07 -5.39 7.01
N ILE A 72 -3.83 -5.50 5.72
CA ILE A 72 -4.85 -5.80 4.73
C ILE A 72 -4.76 -7.26 4.34
N ALA A 73 -5.88 -7.89 4.04
CA ALA A 73 -5.95 -9.24 3.52
C ALA A 73 -6.75 -9.28 2.23
N THR A 74 -6.44 -10.23 1.38
CA THR A 74 -7.14 -10.40 0.11
C THR A 74 -7.03 -11.84 -0.38
N GLU A 75 -8.04 -12.29 -1.11
CA GLU A 75 -8.04 -13.59 -1.78
C GLU A 75 -8.17 -13.38 -3.29
N PHE A 76 -7.26 -13.98 -4.04
CA PHE A 76 -7.22 -13.93 -5.49
C PHE A 76 -7.67 -15.27 -6.07
N GLU A 77 -8.59 -15.23 -7.00
CA GLU A 77 -8.87 -16.36 -7.88
C GLU A 77 -7.97 -16.28 -9.12
N VAL A 78 -7.18 -17.32 -9.33
CA VAL A 78 -6.23 -17.43 -10.45
C VAL A 78 -6.66 -18.55 -11.35
N ARG A 79 -6.69 -18.30 -12.65
CA ARG A 79 -6.89 -19.33 -13.69
C ARG A 79 -5.67 -19.36 -14.59
N VAL A 80 -5.11 -20.55 -14.78
CA VAL A 80 -4.00 -20.79 -15.69
C VAL A 80 -4.49 -21.75 -16.75
N THR A 81 -4.47 -21.33 -18.01
CA THR A 81 -4.90 -22.15 -19.15
C THR A 81 -3.66 -22.54 -19.97
N ASP A 82 -3.39 -23.83 -20.07
CA ASP A 82 -2.42 -24.38 -20.99
C ASP A 82 -2.96 -24.29 -22.43
N ARG A 83 -2.21 -23.64 -23.30
CA ARG A 83 -2.63 -23.41 -24.69
C ARG A 83 -2.42 -24.61 -25.60
N LEU A 84 -1.48 -25.50 -25.25
CA LEU A 84 -1.20 -26.71 -26.03
C LEU A 84 -2.29 -27.77 -25.81
N PHE A 85 -2.59 -28.05 -24.55
CA PHE A 85 -3.55 -29.07 -24.17
C PHE A 85 -4.95 -28.52 -23.90
N ARG A 86 -5.10 -27.19 -23.87
CA ARG A 86 -6.36 -26.48 -23.55
C ARG A 86 -6.95 -26.87 -22.18
N VAL A 87 -6.09 -27.23 -21.24
CA VAL A 87 -6.48 -27.56 -19.88
C VAL A 87 -6.41 -26.30 -19.03
N ALA A 88 -7.49 -26.02 -18.31
CA ALA A 88 -7.54 -24.90 -17.39
C ALA A 88 -7.43 -25.40 -15.94
N HIS A 89 -6.46 -24.86 -15.21
CA HIS A 89 -6.32 -25.05 -13.77
C HIS A 89 -6.82 -23.80 -13.05
N ARG A 90 -7.54 -24.01 -11.97
CA ARG A 90 -7.98 -22.92 -11.08
C ARG A 90 -7.24 -23.01 -9.77
N GLY A 91 -6.98 -21.85 -9.17
CA GLY A 91 -6.37 -21.78 -7.86
C GLY A 91 -6.89 -20.56 -7.11
N ARG A 92 -6.71 -20.59 -5.78
CA ARG A 92 -6.99 -19.46 -4.90
C ARG A 92 -5.75 -19.20 -4.06
N ILE A 93 -5.39 -17.92 -3.96
CA ILE A 93 -4.27 -17.45 -3.16
C ILE A 93 -4.81 -16.42 -2.18
N ALA A 94 -4.81 -16.76 -0.90
CA ALA A 94 -5.10 -15.81 0.17
C ALA A 94 -3.80 -15.27 0.74
N LEU A 95 -3.69 -13.94 0.82
CA LEU A 95 -2.52 -13.28 1.38
C LEU A 95 -2.92 -12.11 2.28
N ASN A 96 -2.01 -11.74 3.16
CA ASN A 96 -2.12 -10.54 3.97
C ASN A 96 -0.80 -9.77 3.97
N ALA A 97 -0.87 -8.45 4.15
CA ALA A 97 0.30 -7.57 4.13
C ALA A 97 0.08 -6.32 4.98
N GLY A 98 1.16 -5.77 5.50
CA GLY A 98 1.18 -4.39 5.98
C GLY A 98 1.27 -3.41 4.80
N LEU A 99 1.07 -2.13 5.10
CA LEU A 99 1.18 -1.04 4.14
C LEU A 99 2.21 -0.03 4.63
N ARG A 100 3.04 0.48 3.70
CA ARG A 100 4.02 1.53 3.96
C ARG A 100 4.03 2.54 2.81
N TYR A 101 4.14 3.81 3.17
CA TYR A 101 4.44 4.85 2.20
C TYR A 101 5.96 4.94 1.99
N GLU A 102 6.38 4.95 0.73
CA GLU A 102 7.76 5.15 0.32
C GLU A 102 7.91 6.54 -0.31
N ALA A 103 8.62 7.42 0.39
CA ALA A 103 8.75 8.82 -0.02
C ALA A 103 9.63 9.00 -1.25
N SER A 104 10.60 8.10 -1.48
CA SER A 104 11.57 8.22 -2.57
C SER A 104 10.92 8.14 -3.97
N ASP A 105 9.88 7.32 -4.11
CA ASP A 105 9.14 7.15 -5.37
C ASP A 105 7.64 7.46 -5.21
N ARG A 106 7.24 7.98 -4.05
CA ARG A 106 5.86 8.36 -3.72
C ARG A 106 4.87 7.22 -3.92
N SER A 107 5.26 6.03 -3.51
CA SER A 107 4.45 4.82 -3.67
C SER A 107 3.93 4.28 -2.35
N LEU A 108 2.77 3.64 -2.42
CA LEU A 108 2.24 2.77 -1.38
C LEU A 108 2.75 1.36 -1.65
N ARG A 109 3.46 0.77 -0.70
CA ARG A 109 4.06 -0.55 -0.84
C ARG A 109 3.47 -1.56 0.12
N LEU A 110 3.41 -2.81 -0.35
CA LEU A 110 3.14 -3.96 0.51
C LEU A 110 4.38 -4.28 1.33
N THR A 111 4.20 -4.54 2.62
CA THR A 111 5.29 -4.94 3.52
C THR A 111 4.93 -6.21 4.26
N GLN A 112 5.95 -7.01 4.59
CA GLN A 112 5.77 -8.24 5.35
C GLN A 112 4.63 -9.10 4.78
N VAL A 113 4.61 -9.24 3.46
CA VAL A 113 3.61 -10.07 2.78
C VAL A 113 3.69 -11.49 3.30
N ARG A 114 2.54 -12.07 3.61
CA ARG A 114 2.38 -13.47 4.01
C ARG A 114 1.30 -14.11 3.18
N VAL A 115 1.56 -15.29 2.69
CA VAL A 115 0.55 -16.11 2.02
C VAL A 115 -0.10 -17.02 3.06
N ASP A 116 -1.38 -16.79 3.33
CA ASP A 116 -2.16 -17.56 4.31
C ASP A 116 -2.58 -18.91 3.76
N ARG A 117 -2.87 -18.96 2.43
CA ARG A 117 -3.37 -20.17 1.75
C ARG A 117 -3.05 -20.12 0.26
N LEU A 118 -2.72 -21.30 -0.28
CA LEU A 118 -2.63 -21.55 -1.70
C LEU A 118 -3.38 -22.85 -2.01
N ASP A 119 -4.48 -22.76 -2.73
CA ASP A 119 -5.24 -23.90 -3.21
C ASP A 119 -5.09 -23.99 -4.74
N VAL A 120 -4.78 -25.18 -5.24
CA VAL A 120 -4.72 -25.46 -6.68
C VAL A 120 -5.61 -26.68 -6.98
N ASP A 121 -6.63 -26.47 -7.79
CA ASP A 121 -7.59 -27.52 -8.16
C ASP A 121 -6.87 -28.64 -8.94
N GLY A 122 -7.16 -29.88 -8.54
CA GLY A 122 -6.63 -31.07 -9.21
C GLY A 122 -5.16 -31.39 -8.93
N ALA A 123 -4.47 -30.65 -8.07
CA ALA A 123 -3.10 -30.98 -7.69
C ALA A 123 -3.04 -32.21 -6.77
N PRO A 124 -2.21 -33.23 -7.09
CA PRO A 124 -1.98 -34.38 -6.21
C PRO A 124 -1.48 -33.94 -4.84
N ALA A 125 -1.89 -34.63 -3.75
CA ALA A 125 -1.59 -34.24 -2.37
C ALA A 125 -0.08 -34.11 -2.08
N LEU A 126 0.73 -35.02 -2.63
CA LEU A 126 2.21 -34.97 -2.49
C LEU A 126 2.83 -33.77 -3.21
N LEU A 127 2.33 -33.42 -4.37
CA LEU A 127 2.79 -32.28 -5.14
C LEU A 127 2.38 -30.98 -4.46
N ARG A 128 1.19 -30.95 -3.86
CA ARG A 128 0.66 -29.81 -3.11
C ARG A 128 1.57 -29.40 -1.97
N GLN A 129 2.01 -30.33 -1.13
CA GLN A 129 2.91 -30.03 0.00
C GLN A 129 4.29 -29.48 -0.42
N GLN A 130 4.81 -29.90 -1.55
CA GLN A 130 6.10 -29.42 -2.04
C GLN A 130 5.97 -28.07 -2.74
N LEU A 131 4.91 -27.88 -3.54
CA LEU A 131 4.62 -26.63 -4.22
C LEU A 131 4.28 -25.52 -3.24
N ASP A 132 3.53 -25.84 -2.16
CA ASP A 132 3.12 -24.85 -1.17
C ASP A 132 4.33 -24.12 -0.57
N ARG A 133 5.36 -24.81 -0.13
CA ARG A 133 6.50 -24.17 0.53
C ARG A 133 7.30 -23.26 -0.41
N VAL A 134 7.61 -23.74 -1.61
CA VAL A 134 8.42 -22.98 -2.57
C VAL A 134 7.60 -21.86 -3.19
N ALA A 135 6.36 -22.13 -3.58
CA ALA A 135 5.48 -21.14 -4.19
C ALA A 135 5.10 -20.02 -3.20
N LEU A 136 4.85 -20.36 -1.93
CA LEU A 136 4.58 -19.38 -0.88
C LEU A 136 5.77 -18.44 -0.69
N GLN A 137 6.96 -18.99 -0.52
CA GLN A 137 8.18 -18.19 -0.35
C GLN A 137 8.47 -17.30 -1.55
N LEU A 138 8.32 -17.82 -2.78
CA LEU A 138 8.50 -17.04 -4.00
C LEU A 138 7.44 -15.93 -4.15
N ALA A 139 6.18 -16.21 -3.82
CA ALA A 139 5.11 -15.23 -3.87
C ALA A 139 5.34 -14.10 -2.85
N GLU A 140 5.72 -14.45 -1.61
CA GLU A 140 6.05 -13.47 -0.59
C GLU A 140 7.24 -12.59 -1.02
N GLN A 141 8.31 -13.17 -1.53
CA GLN A 141 9.47 -12.43 -2.04
C GLN A 141 9.11 -11.54 -3.24
N ALA A 142 8.28 -12.05 -4.16
CA ALA A 142 7.90 -11.32 -5.35
C ALA A 142 6.97 -10.14 -5.06
N LEU A 143 6.17 -10.21 -4.02
CA LEU A 143 5.18 -9.20 -3.65
C LEU A 143 5.68 -8.22 -2.58
N ASN A 144 6.63 -8.66 -1.74
CA ASN A 144 7.17 -7.82 -0.69
C ASN A 144 7.89 -6.59 -1.27
N GLU A 145 7.67 -5.43 -0.67
CA GLU A 145 8.19 -4.13 -1.13
C GLU A 145 7.75 -3.71 -2.54
N ARG A 146 6.83 -4.44 -3.17
CA ARG A 146 6.26 -4.04 -4.46
C ARG A 146 5.37 -2.81 -4.30
N PRO A 147 5.48 -1.82 -5.21
CA PRO A 147 4.53 -0.73 -5.29
C PRO A 147 3.13 -1.26 -5.61
N LEU A 148 2.19 -1.06 -4.68
CA LEU A 148 0.77 -1.34 -4.91
C LEU A 148 0.12 -0.19 -5.69
N TYR A 149 0.53 1.03 -5.38
CA TYR A 149 0.02 2.24 -6.00
C TYR A 149 1.09 3.34 -5.93
N THR A 150 1.32 4.02 -7.06
CA THR A 150 2.15 5.23 -7.10
C THR A 150 1.21 6.44 -7.11
N LEU A 151 1.41 7.37 -6.20
CA LEU A 151 0.62 8.59 -6.11
C LEU A 151 0.78 9.41 -7.39
N ARG A 152 -0.33 9.84 -7.95
CA ARG A 152 -0.34 10.72 -9.13
C ARG A 152 0.02 12.15 -8.72
N PRO A 153 0.53 12.99 -9.63
CA PRO A 153 0.88 14.37 -9.33
C PRO A 153 -0.22 15.13 -8.59
N LYS A 154 -1.49 14.99 -9.02
CA LYS A 154 -2.65 15.61 -8.38
C LYS A 154 -2.91 15.15 -6.94
N ASP A 155 -2.61 13.87 -6.62
CA ASP A 155 -2.77 13.32 -5.28
C ASP A 155 -1.67 13.87 -4.37
N ILE A 156 -0.48 14.11 -4.93
CA ILE A 156 0.68 14.71 -4.28
C ILE A 156 0.45 16.20 -4.01
N GLU A 157 0.01 16.96 -5.00
CA GLU A 157 -0.29 18.40 -4.87
C GLU A 157 -1.32 18.65 -3.77
N ALA A 158 -2.30 17.77 -3.63
CA ALA A 158 -3.31 17.88 -2.58
C ALA A 158 -2.71 17.79 -1.16
N VAL A 159 -1.56 17.13 -1.00
CA VAL A 159 -0.88 16.89 0.28
C VAL A 159 0.37 17.76 0.41
N GLU A 160 1.33 17.63 -0.52
CA GLU A 160 2.62 18.34 -0.49
C GLU A 160 2.47 19.82 -0.78
N GLY A 161 1.56 20.20 -1.69
CA GLY A 161 1.27 21.62 -1.99
C GLY A 161 0.74 22.42 -0.79
N ARG A 162 0.39 21.72 0.31
CA ARG A 162 0.01 22.33 1.60
C ARG A 162 1.09 22.22 2.66
N GLY A 163 2.31 21.81 2.30
CA GLY A 163 3.43 21.63 3.23
C GLY A 163 3.32 20.39 4.12
N TYR A 164 2.68 19.32 3.64
CA TYR A 164 2.56 18.05 4.34
C TYR A 164 3.14 16.91 3.51
N ARG A 165 3.62 15.87 4.20
CA ARG A 165 4.05 14.60 3.60
C ARG A 165 3.39 13.41 4.29
N PRO A 166 3.02 12.35 3.55
CA PRO A 166 2.56 11.11 4.15
C PRO A 166 3.66 10.50 5.02
N SER A 167 3.27 9.92 6.13
CA SER A 167 4.19 9.31 7.11
C SER A 167 3.74 7.89 7.44
N GLU A 168 2.81 7.73 8.36
CA GLU A 168 2.34 6.44 8.84
C GLU A 168 0.99 6.10 8.18
N ILE A 169 0.82 4.80 7.86
CA ILE A 169 -0.45 4.26 7.39
C ILE A 169 -0.94 3.28 8.46
N ARG A 170 -2.17 3.47 8.89
CA ARG A 170 -2.82 2.61 9.87
C ARG A 170 -4.13 2.06 9.34
N VAL A 171 -4.27 0.75 9.42
CA VAL A 171 -5.54 0.08 9.11
C VAL A 171 -6.50 0.27 10.28
N VAL A 172 -7.71 0.73 9.97
CA VAL A 172 -8.76 0.96 10.96
C VAL A 172 -10.06 0.31 10.49
N PRO A 173 -11.04 0.11 11.37
CA PRO A 173 -12.36 -0.37 10.91
C PRO A 173 -12.93 0.55 9.83
N GLY A 174 -13.24 -0.03 8.67
CA GLY A 174 -13.83 0.70 7.53
C GLY A 174 -12.87 1.44 6.62
N GLY A 175 -11.54 1.46 6.88
CA GLY A 175 -10.60 2.16 6.00
C GLY A 175 -9.15 2.18 6.45
N LEU A 176 -8.44 3.19 5.98
CA LEU A 176 -7.06 3.51 6.37
C LEU A 176 -7.00 4.94 6.88
N PHE A 177 -6.21 5.16 7.91
CA PHE A 177 -5.71 6.48 8.28
C PHE A 177 -4.29 6.67 7.76
N VAL A 178 -4.11 7.74 6.98
CA VAL A 178 -2.79 8.20 6.56
C VAL A 178 -2.44 9.42 7.39
N THR A 179 -1.40 9.30 8.21
CA THR A 179 -0.88 10.43 8.99
C THR A 179 -0.04 11.31 8.06
N LEU A 180 -0.36 12.59 8.04
CA LEU A 180 0.35 13.62 7.29
C LEU A 180 1.16 14.46 8.28
N MET A 181 2.48 14.48 8.11
CA MET A 181 3.39 15.28 8.91
C MET A 181 3.75 16.57 8.17
N PRO A 182 3.86 17.71 8.86
CA PRO A 182 4.37 18.93 8.26
C PRO A 182 5.75 18.70 7.66
N GLU A 183 5.99 19.23 6.48
CA GLU A 183 7.33 19.25 5.90
C GLU A 183 8.17 20.30 6.63
N PRO A 184 9.39 19.97 7.10
CA PRO A 184 10.24 20.97 7.73
C PRO A 184 10.52 22.11 6.75
N ALA A 185 10.37 23.35 7.21
CA ALA A 185 10.72 24.52 6.41
C ALA A 185 12.17 24.41 5.95
N ARG A 186 12.40 24.51 4.63
CA ARG A 186 13.73 24.55 4.05
C ARG A 186 14.40 25.88 4.32
#